data_1fe9fb44b280d79afcb16f78376d9513
#
_entry.id   1fe9fb44b280d79afcb16f78376d9513
#
_cell.length_a   1.000
_cell.length_b   1.000
_cell.length_c   1.000
_cell.angle_alpha   90.00
_cell.angle_beta   90.00
_cell.angle_gamma   90.00
#
_symmetry.space_group_name_H-M   'P 1'
#
loop_
_entity.id
_entity.type
_entity.pdbx_description
1 polymer ?
#
loop_
_entity_poly.entity_id
_entity_poly.type
_entity_poly.pdbx_seq_one_letter_code
_entity_poly.pdbx_strand_id
1 'polypeptide(L)'
;MDLLPVDPLSREQTTVELAPAFPAASLPELGSPPPVVLTKRTTEAIRTSLKGSTLDGVAATVFSNITGGVLLTNFLLQLGATPWQIGVLAAIPLLANLLQPLGAYLSEQTTSRHYFCLGVYGPARAVWFLLAIGVTLVGLGKIEAQALIGWTLAIAGFSYGVGALGGAPWFSWMATLVPRRLRGRYFGLRNSAANLTNLISMPLAGWLIAHWQGGSIQGFGVALVIGTLAGLISLWFQNFIVDVNPQIQHTIKVEALVKDTSPDPLGSEHSGWLAQNANFLQFLLYFATWMFALNLSAPFFNLYLLDNLHLDISLATFYNSLTAGANLVMLILWGRLADRIGNRPILLTVGVLVAAMPLLWLGVTNSDRSVWLWLPLLHLAMGASMAAIDLCSSNLQIGVVPIQQQSTYFGIGAAIAGVSGALGTLTGGFLAQWQSLGGLLGLFALSAILRLVALLPLIWIREDRSHSLHQLMRAFWPVVEASPLVESARK
;
A
#
# COMPACT_ATOMS: atom_id res chain seq x y z
N MET A 1 -5.44 -28.86 8.82
CA MET A 1 -6.29 -27.69 8.62
C MET A 1 -6.78 -27.73 7.18
N ASP A 2 -7.76 -28.62 6.96
CA ASP A 2 -8.33 -28.92 5.65
C ASP A 2 -9.53 -28.01 5.46
N LEU A 3 -9.34 -26.91 4.76
CA LEU A 3 -10.41 -25.96 4.45
C LEU A 3 -10.43 -25.60 2.96
N LEU A 4 -10.42 -26.62 2.10
CA LEU A 4 -10.97 -26.47 0.73
C LEU A 4 -11.46 -27.87 0.29
N PRO A 5 -12.73 -28.05 -0.07
CA PRO A 5 -13.17 -29.26 -0.73
C PRO A 5 -12.44 -29.31 -2.09
N VAL A 6 -11.64 -30.33 -2.29
CA VAL A 6 -11.02 -30.67 -3.57
C VAL A 6 -12.10 -31.36 -4.38
N ASP A 7 -12.71 -30.64 -5.29
CA ASP A 7 -13.45 -31.26 -6.38
C ASP A 7 -12.46 -32.09 -7.21
N PRO A 8 -12.73 -33.37 -7.51
CA PRO A 8 -11.84 -34.19 -8.30
C PRO A 8 -11.88 -33.67 -9.72
N LEU A 9 -10.92 -32.77 -10.05
CA LEU A 9 -10.68 -32.39 -11.42
C LEU A 9 -10.36 -33.63 -12.25
N SER A 10 -11.31 -33.96 -13.13
CA SER A 10 -11.12 -34.79 -14.32
C SER A 10 -9.72 -34.58 -14.89
N ARG A 11 -9.09 -35.68 -15.25
CA ARG A 11 -7.77 -35.76 -15.90
C ARG A 11 -7.78 -35.00 -17.24
N GLU A 12 -7.80 -33.70 -17.24
CA GLU A 12 -7.42 -32.90 -18.40
C GLU A 12 -5.97 -32.42 -18.19
N GLN A 13 -5.10 -32.94 -19.00
CA GLN A 13 -3.72 -32.49 -19.14
C GLN A 13 -3.75 -31.02 -19.56
N THR A 14 -3.54 -30.11 -18.63
CA THR A 14 -3.45 -28.69 -18.94
C THR A 14 -2.07 -28.40 -19.51
N THR A 15 -1.95 -28.50 -20.82
CA THR A 15 -0.83 -27.94 -21.57
C THR A 15 -0.90 -26.42 -21.46
N VAL A 16 0.12 -25.80 -20.87
CA VAL A 16 0.28 -24.35 -20.90
C VAL A 16 0.86 -23.99 -22.25
N GLU A 17 -0.02 -23.70 -23.19
CA GLU A 17 0.34 -23.16 -24.51
C GLU A 17 0.81 -21.71 -24.31
N LEU A 18 2.09 -21.46 -24.49
CA LEU A 18 2.62 -20.11 -24.72
C LEU A 18 2.07 -19.65 -26.06
N ALA A 19 1.30 -18.59 -26.07
CA ALA A 19 0.70 -18.01 -27.27
C ALA A 19 1.73 -17.87 -28.39
N PRO A 20 1.42 -18.31 -29.61
CA PRO A 20 2.33 -18.24 -30.75
C PRO A 20 2.57 -16.78 -31.12
N ALA A 21 3.83 -16.40 -31.22
CA ALA A 21 4.26 -15.20 -31.92
C ALA A 21 4.08 -15.46 -33.44
N PHE A 22 3.34 -14.60 -34.09
CA PHE A 22 3.24 -14.27 -35.53
C PHE A 22 3.68 -15.26 -36.65
N PRO A 23 3.08 -15.18 -37.83
CA PRO A 23 3.30 -16.14 -38.91
C PRO A 23 4.72 -16.08 -39.46
N ALA A 24 5.44 -17.19 -39.36
CA ALA A 24 6.79 -17.36 -39.84
C ALA A 24 6.78 -17.52 -41.36
N ALA A 25 7.58 -16.70 -42.03
CA ALA A 25 8.16 -17.05 -43.33
C ALA A 25 9.09 -18.24 -43.12
N SER A 26 9.02 -19.22 -44.00
CA SER A 26 9.69 -20.50 -44.01
C SER A 26 11.19 -20.44 -43.71
N LEU A 27 11.56 -20.88 -42.53
CA LEU A 27 12.91 -21.30 -42.11
C LEU A 27 12.82 -22.76 -41.61
N PRO A 28 13.88 -23.58 -41.74
CA PRO A 28 13.83 -24.99 -41.43
C PRO A 28 13.38 -25.25 -39.98
N GLU A 29 12.50 -26.24 -39.82
CA GLU A 29 11.92 -26.70 -38.56
C GLU A 29 12.99 -27.01 -37.53
N LEU A 30 13.36 -26.00 -36.73
CA LEU A 30 13.85 -26.23 -35.40
C LEU A 30 12.62 -26.56 -34.53
N GLY A 31 12.51 -27.81 -34.13
CA GLY A 31 11.37 -28.33 -33.39
C GLY A 31 10.96 -27.37 -32.27
N SER A 32 9.66 -27.10 -32.19
CA SER A 32 9.07 -26.35 -31.09
C SER A 32 9.62 -26.86 -29.75
N PRO A 33 10.08 -25.94 -28.83
CA PRO A 33 10.52 -26.40 -27.55
C PRO A 33 9.39 -27.20 -26.89
N PRO A 34 9.70 -28.38 -26.30
CA PRO A 34 8.66 -29.24 -25.74
C PRO A 34 7.87 -28.44 -24.69
N PRO A 35 6.53 -28.61 -24.62
CA PRO A 35 5.72 -27.96 -23.61
C PRO A 35 6.34 -28.28 -22.24
N VAL A 36 6.57 -27.24 -21.43
CA VAL A 36 7.09 -27.41 -20.06
C VAL A 36 6.01 -28.12 -19.26
N VAL A 37 6.05 -29.43 -19.24
CA VAL A 37 5.20 -30.25 -18.38
C VAL A 37 5.69 -30.01 -16.95
N LEU A 38 4.92 -29.22 -16.19
CA LEU A 38 5.15 -29.04 -14.76
C LEU A 38 5.07 -30.42 -14.09
N THR A 39 6.20 -30.99 -13.72
CA THR A 39 6.24 -32.26 -13.01
C THR A 39 5.54 -32.10 -11.66
N LYS A 40 5.02 -33.18 -11.09
CA LYS A 40 4.36 -33.17 -9.77
C LYS A 40 5.25 -32.54 -8.69
N ARG A 41 6.57 -32.74 -8.75
CA ARG A 41 7.57 -32.09 -7.89
C ARG A 41 7.59 -30.56 -8.07
N THR A 42 7.49 -30.06 -9.28
CA THR A 42 7.47 -28.60 -9.55
C THR A 42 6.20 -27.96 -8.99
N THR A 43 5.06 -28.62 -9.08
CA THR A 43 3.79 -28.15 -8.52
C THR A 43 3.81 -28.08 -7.00
N GLU A 44 4.39 -29.08 -6.34
CA GLU A 44 4.56 -29.10 -4.88
C GLU A 44 5.53 -28.01 -4.40
N ALA A 45 6.64 -27.81 -5.11
CA ALA A 45 7.61 -26.74 -4.80
C ALA A 45 6.96 -25.33 -4.92
N ILE A 46 6.14 -25.11 -5.94
CA ILE A 46 5.39 -23.86 -6.09
C ILE A 46 4.38 -23.69 -4.94
N ARG A 47 3.62 -24.73 -4.59
CA ARG A 47 2.66 -24.64 -3.46
C ARG A 47 3.36 -24.35 -2.13
N THR A 48 4.50 -24.96 -1.87
CA THR A 48 5.31 -24.70 -0.67
C THR A 48 5.82 -23.26 -0.68
N SER A 49 6.32 -22.77 -1.81
CA SER A 49 6.75 -21.37 -1.97
C SER A 49 5.63 -20.38 -1.69
N LEU A 50 4.42 -20.64 -2.20
CA LEU A 50 3.27 -19.75 -1.99
C LEU A 50 2.81 -19.75 -0.51
N LYS A 51 2.85 -20.91 0.17
CA LYS A 51 2.59 -21.00 1.62
C LYS A 51 3.67 -20.25 2.40
N GLY A 52 4.95 -20.49 2.09
CA GLY A 52 6.09 -19.79 2.72
C GLY A 52 5.96 -18.27 2.58
N SER A 53 5.66 -17.77 1.37
CA SER A 53 5.46 -16.33 1.14
C SER A 53 4.22 -15.76 1.85
N THR A 54 3.17 -16.54 2.08
CA THR A 54 2.01 -16.09 2.86
C THR A 54 2.37 -15.96 4.34
N LEU A 55 3.08 -16.96 4.90
CA LEU A 55 3.57 -16.93 6.29
C LEU A 55 4.62 -15.84 6.51
N ASP A 56 5.52 -15.63 5.53
CA ASP A 56 6.40 -14.46 5.48
C ASP A 56 5.60 -13.17 5.61
N GLY A 57 4.54 -13.00 4.80
CA GLY A 57 3.69 -11.82 4.85
C GLY A 57 3.00 -11.59 6.19
N VAL A 58 2.49 -12.65 6.83
CA VAL A 58 1.88 -12.60 8.16
C VAL A 58 2.88 -12.13 9.21
N ALA A 59 4.05 -12.76 9.28
CA ALA A 59 5.09 -12.41 10.25
C ALA A 59 5.67 -11.00 10.00
N ALA A 60 5.86 -10.62 8.72
CA ALA A 60 6.28 -9.28 8.34
C ALA A 60 5.25 -8.21 8.73
N THR A 61 3.95 -8.52 8.71
CA THR A 61 2.90 -7.58 9.13
C THR A 61 2.98 -7.31 10.64
N VAL A 62 3.21 -8.32 11.47
CA VAL A 62 3.43 -8.13 12.92
C VAL A 62 4.61 -7.19 13.16
N PHE A 63 5.74 -7.43 12.47
CA PHE A 63 6.89 -6.54 12.54
C PHE A 63 6.55 -5.11 12.15
N SER A 64 5.91 -4.90 11.00
CA SER A 64 5.57 -3.58 10.48
C SER A 64 4.61 -2.81 11.38
N ASN A 65 3.67 -3.49 12.05
CA ASN A 65 2.74 -2.86 12.98
C ASN A 65 3.45 -2.27 14.21
N ILE A 66 4.48 -2.95 14.71
CA ILE A 66 5.20 -2.51 15.91
C ILE A 66 6.25 -1.44 15.58
N THR A 67 6.89 -1.57 14.41
CA THR A 67 7.95 -0.65 13.98
C THR A 67 7.45 0.55 13.19
N GLY A 68 6.15 0.79 13.14
CA GLY A 68 5.53 1.89 12.42
C GLY A 68 4.15 2.28 12.96
N GLY A 69 3.48 3.14 12.23
CA GLY A 69 2.10 3.54 12.49
C GLY A 69 1.87 4.14 13.86
N VAL A 70 0.70 3.86 14.43
CA VAL A 70 0.24 4.45 15.69
C VAL A 70 1.10 4.05 16.90
N LEU A 71 1.63 2.81 16.92
CA LEU A 71 2.44 2.32 18.03
C LEU A 71 3.76 3.09 18.16
N LEU A 72 4.46 3.26 17.05
CA LEU A 72 5.72 4.01 17.04
C LEU A 72 5.48 5.51 17.26
N THR A 73 4.38 6.06 16.77
CA THR A 73 3.95 7.44 17.06
C THR A 73 3.72 7.62 18.55
N ASN A 74 2.97 6.71 19.21
CA ASN A 74 2.74 6.76 20.65
C ASN A 74 4.05 6.69 21.45
N PHE A 75 4.98 5.81 21.05
CA PHE A 75 6.28 5.71 21.68
C PHE A 75 7.04 7.03 21.63
N LEU A 76 7.12 7.67 20.46
CA LEU A 76 7.77 8.98 20.33
C LEU A 76 7.08 10.07 21.15
N LEU A 77 5.74 10.08 21.21
CA LEU A 77 4.99 11.04 22.00
C LEU A 77 5.29 10.91 23.50
N GLN A 78 5.39 9.69 24.01
CA GLN A 78 5.76 9.44 25.41
C GLN A 78 7.19 9.88 25.74
N LEU A 79 8.06 9.97 24.73
CA LEU A 79 9.39 10.53 24.86
C LEU A 79 9.40 12.07 24.73
N GLY A 80 8.25 12.71 24.47
CA GLY A 80 8.12 14.16 24.29
C GLY A 80 8.43 14.66 22.89
N ALA A 81 8.22 13.83 21.86
CA ALA A 81 8.44 14.22 20.48
C ALA A 81 7.47 15.32 20.02
N THR A 82 8.00 16.26 19.25
CA THR A 82 7.23 17.36 18.64
C THR A 82 6.44 16.89 17.41
N PRO A 83 5.37 17.59 17.00
CA PRO A 83 4.64 17.29 15.75
C PRO A 83 5.55 17.24 14.50
N TRP A 84 6.61 18.08 14.47
CA TRP A 84 7.63 18.03 13.41
C TRP A 84 8.33 16.67 13.34
N GLN A 85 8.76 16.13 14.50
CA GLN A 85 9.43 14.83 14.56
C GLN A 85 8.49 13.68 14.16
N ILE A 86 7.20 13.78 14.47
CA ILE A 86 6.18 12.84 13.98
C ILE A 86 6.02 12.97 12.47
N GLY A 87 6.02 14.18 11.92
CA GLY A 87 6.01 14.42 10.47
C GLY A 87 7.23 13.82 9.77
N VAL A 88 8.43 13.99 10.36
CA VAL A 88 9.67 13.36 9.85
C VAL A 88 9.55 11.83 9.86
N LEU A 89 9.09 11.24 10.98
CA LEU A 89 8.87 9.79 11.06
C LEU A 89 7.96 9.28 9.95
N ALA A 90 6.84 9.97 9.70
CA ALA A 90 5.89 9.60 8.67
C ALA A 90 6.42 9.82 7.24
N ALA A 91 7.34 10.75 7.03
CA ALA A 91 7.97 11.00 5.74
C ALA A 91 9.01 9.91 5.36
N ILE A 92 9.67 9.29 6.34
CA ILE A 92 10.74 8.29 6.12
C ILE A 92 10.31 7.17 5.17
N PRO A 93 9.21 6.42 5.38
CA PRO A 93 8.83 5.32 4.48
C PRO A 93 8.45 5.82 3.08
N LEU A 94 7.90 7.03 2.95
CA LEU A 94 7.54 7.63 1.67
C LEU A 94 8.78 7.97 0.84
N LEU A 95 9.78 8.58 1.47
CA LEU A 95 11.07 8.89 0.84
C LEU A 95 11.86 7.62 0.53
N ALA A 96 11.82 6.61 1.40
CA ALA A 96 12.50 5.34 1.19
C ALA A 96 12.02 4.65 -0.10
N ASN A 97 10.76 4.81 -0.51
CA ASN A 97 10.24 4.25 -1.76
C ASN A 97 11.00 4.73 -3.01
N LEU A 98 11.69 5.89 -2.95
CA LEU A 98 12.55 6.38 -4.03
C LEU A 98 13.76 5.48 -4.27
N LEU A 99 14.14 4.65 -3.29
CA LEU A 99 15.26 3.70 -3.41
C LEU A 99 14.86 2.38 -4.10
N GLN A 100 13.57 2.14 -4.35
CA GLN A 100 13.11 0.89 -4.98
C GLN A 100 13.69 0.65 -6.38
N PRO A 101 13.82 1.66 -7.29
CA PRO A 101 14.47 1.46 -8.59
C PRO A 101 15.93 1.05 -8.45
N LEU A 102 16.66 1.63 -7.48
CA LEU A 102 18.03 1.25 -7.19
C LEU A 102 18.11 -0.21 -6.71
N GLY A 103 17.21 -0.62 -5.84
CA GLY A 103 17.10 -2.01 -5.38
C GLY A 103 16.81 -2.98 -6.53
N ALA A 104 15.93 -2.62 -7.46
CA ALA A 104 15.66 -3.40 -8.66
C ALA A 104 16.93 -3.58 -9.50
N TYR A 105 17.64 -2.47 -9.79
CA TYR A 105 18.89 -2.48 -10.55
C TYR A 105 19.96 -3.35 -9.88
N LEU A 106 20.18 -3.18 -8.57
CA LEU A 106 21.18 -3.97 -7.84
C LEU A 106 20.83 -5.46 -7.83
N SER A 107 19.54 -5.80 -7.69
CA SER A 107 19.12 -7.21 -7.67
C SER A 107 19.31 -7.92 -9.00
N GLU A 108 19.23 -7.21 -10.13
CA GLU A 108 19.46 -7.77 -11.47
C GLU A 108 20.93 -8.16 -11.68
N GLN A 109 21.85 -7.56 -10.94
CA GLN A 109 23.28 -7.90 -10.97
C GLN A 109 23.63 -9.12 -10.13
N THR A 110 22.70 -9.63 -9.34
CA THR A 110 22.91 -10.80 -8.47
C THR A 110 22.45 -12.09 -9.16
N THR A 111 22.94 -13.21 -8.68
CA THR A 111 22.55 -14.54 -9.17
C THR A 111 21.37 -15.14 -8.42
N SER A 112 20.94 -14.51 -7.31
CA SER A 112 19.90 -15.02 -6.41
C SER A 112 19.06 -13.88 -5.84
N ARG A 113 17.78 -13.90 -6.11
CA ARG A 113 16.82 -12.95 -5.51
C ARG A 113 16.60 -13.24 -4.03
N HIS A 114 16.66 -14.51 -3.65
CA HIS A 114 16.51 -14.93 -2.26
C HIS A 114 17.61 -14.31 -1.38
N TYR A 115 18.90 -14.54 -1.71
CA TYR A 115 20.01 -13.99 -0.93
C TYR A 115 20.07 -12.48 -0.97
N PHE A 116 19.72 -11.85 -2.08
CA PHE A 116 19.59 -10.38 -2.16
C PHE A 116 18.55 -9.88 -1.15
N CYS A 117 17.33 -10.44 -1.15
CA CYS A 117 16.27 -10.04 -0.22
C CYS A 117 16.68 -10.30 1.24
N LEU A 118 17.31 -11.43 1.55
CA LEU A 118 17.82 -11.70 2.90
C LEU A 118 18.87 -10.68 3.34
N GLY A 119 19.82 -10.35 2.45
CA GLY A 119 20.89 -9.39 2.72
C GLY A 119 20.39 -7.98 2.98
N VAL A 120 19.24 -7.60 2.37
CA VAL A 120 18.60 -6.29 2.52
C VAL A 120 17.66 -6.29 3.73
N TYR A 121 16.73 -7.22 3.82
CA TYR A 121 15.75 -7.25 4.90
C TYR A 121 16.33 -7.69 6.24
N GLY A 122 17.39 -8.49 6.26
CA GLY A 122 18.06 -8.94 7.50
C GLY A 122 18.51 -7.76 8.36
N PRO A 123 19.45 -6.94 7.87
CA PRO A 123 19.91 -5.75 8.59
C PRO A 123 18.78 -4.75 8.86
N ALA A 124 17.87 -4.53 7.88
CA ALA A 124 16.74 -3.61 8.02
C ALA A 124 15.82 -3.97 9.20
N ARG A 125 15.67 -5.26 9.50
CA ARG A 125 14.87 -5.72 10.64
C ARG A 125 15.69 -5.84 11.93
N ALA A 126 16.92 -6.36 11.85
CA ALA A 126 17.76 -6.55 13.03
C ALA A 126 18.12 -5.23 13.73
N VAL A 127 18.22 -4.12 13.00
CA VAL A 127 18.57 -2.80 13.57
C VAL A 127 17.61 -2.36 14.69
N TRP A 128 16.36 -2.83 14.68
CA TRP A 128 15.39 -2.49 15.71
C TRP A 128 15.72 -3.06 17.09
N PHE A 129 16.58 -4.09 17.19
CA PHE A 129 17.12 -4.52 18.48
C PHE A 129 17.95 -3.42 19.17
N LEU A 130 18.59 -2.53 18.39
CA LEU A 130 19.32 -1.39 18.98
C LEU A 130 18.37 -0.47 19.74
N LEU A 131 17.15 -0.25 19.22
CA LEU A 131 16.14 0.55 19.91
C LEU A 131 15.65 -0.17 21.18
N ALA A 132 15.44 -1.48 21.14
CA ALA A 132 15.07 -2.28 22.32
C ALA A 132 16.18 -2.23 23.41
N ILE A 133 17.45 -2.27 23.01
CA ILE A 133 18.59 -2.05 23.91
C ILE A 133 18.55 -0.61 24.47
N GLY A 134 18.30 0.40 23.63
CA GLY A 134 18.16 1.80 24.06
C GLY A 134 17.07 1.98 25.13
N VAL A 135 15.89 1.36 24.93
CA VAL A 135 14.80 1.36 25.91
C VAL A 135 15.24 0.75 27.25
N THR A 136 15.98 -0.36 27.19
CA THR A 136 16.52 -1.01 28.39
C THR A 136 17.52 -0.12 29.13
N LEU A 137 18.39 0.58 28.40
CA LEU A 137 19.37 1.51 28.96
C LEU A 137 18.71 2.72 29.63
N VAL A 138 17.60 3.22 29.08
CA VAL A 138 16.77 4.25 29.71
C VAL A 138 16.17 3.72 31.02
N GLY A 139 15.62 2.49 31.02
CA GLY A 139 15.09 1.85 32.23
C GLY A 139 16.13 1.66 33.33
N LEU A 140 17.42 1.54 32.96
CA LEU A 140 18.56 1.46 33.89
C LEU A 140 19.13 2.83 34.26
N GLY A 141 18.53 3.94 33.80
CA GLY A 141 18.98 5.32 34.10
C GLY A 141 20.31 5.70 33.43
N LYS A 142 20.78 4.94 32.40
CA LYS A 142 22.07 5.20 31.75
C LYS A 142 21.98 6.20 30.59
N ILE A 143 20.80 6.42 30.04
CA ILE A 143 20.55 7.31 28.88
C ILE A 143 19.25 8.06 29.16
N GLU A 144 19.20 9.31 28.73
CA GLU A 144 17.99 10.14 28.81
C GLU A 144 16.94 9.62 27.77
N ALA A 145 15.68 9.60 28.20
CA ALA A 145 14.57 9.12 27.35
C ALA A 145 14.47 9.91 26.03
N GLN A 146 14.71 11.22 26.07
CA GLN A 146 14.67 12.07 24.86
C GLN A 146 15.70 11.68 23.78
N ALA A 147 16.85 11.13 24.17
CA ALA A 147 17.84 10.65 23.21
C ALA A 147 17.28 9.55 22.29
N LEU A 148 16.31 8.75 22.77
CA LEU A 148 15.65 7.71 21.97
C LEU A 148 14.85 8.27 20.78
N ILE A 149 14.44 9.54 20.81
CA ILE A 149 13.76 10.16 19.67
C ILE A 149 14.69 10.14 18.46
N GLY A 150 15.91 10.66 18.61
CA GLY A 150 16.92 10.66 17.55
C GLY A 150 17.30 9.25 17.09
N TRP A 151 17.46 8.31 18.03
CA TRP A 151 17.73 6.90 17.73
C TRP A 151 16.60 6.27 16.93
N THR A 152 15.35 6.49 17.31
CA THR A 152 14.18 5.97 16.60
C THR A 152 14.13 6.47 15.16
N LEU A 153 14.32 7.79 14.96
CA LEU A 153 14.31 8.37 13.60
C LEU A 153 15.47 7.84 12.75
N ALA A 154 16.68 7.70 13.32
CA ALA A 154 17.83 7.15 12.62
C ALA A 154 17.64 5.65 12.27
N ILE A 155 17.15 4.86 13.21
CA ILE A 155 16.86 3.43 13.04
C ILE A 155 15.75 3.24 12.01
N ALA A 156 14.67 4.03 12.08
CA ALA A 156 13.60 4.00 11.10
C ALA A 156 14.13 4.38 9.71
N GLY A 157 14.92 5.47 9.61
CA GLY A 157 15.54 5.89 8.36
C GLY A 157 16.39 4.79 7.72
N PHE A 158 17.24 4.14 8.50
CA PHE A 158 18.05 3.01 8.04
C PHE A 158 17.17 1.81 7.65
N SER A 159 16.26 1.39 8.52
CA SER A 159 15.40 0.23 8.32
C SER A 159 14.51 0.37 7.07
N TYR A 160 13.80 1.48 6.93
CA TYR A 160 12.97 1.74 5.76
C TYR A 160 13.80 1.97 4.50
N GLY A 161 14.92 2.69 4.59
CA GLY A 161 15.81 2.95 3.45
C GLY A 161 16.40 1.66 2.89
N VAL A 162 17.04 0.85 3.74
CA VAL A 162 17.59 -0.44 3.32
C VAL A 162 16.46 -1.40 2.90
N GLY A 163 15.36 -1.47 3.66
CA GLY A 163 14.22 -2.33 3.35
C GLY A 163 13.58 -2.03 2.00
N ALA A 164 13.55 -0.77 1.58
CA ALA A 164 12.98 -0.34 0.30
C ALA A 164 13.73 -0.93 -0.90
N LEU A 165 15.04 -1.18 -0.77
CA LEU A 165 15.83 -1.86 -1.81
C LEU A 165 15.32 -3.28 -2.12
N GLY A 166 14.68 -3.93 -1.15
CA GLY A 166 14.11 -5.28 -1.31
C GLY A 166 12.73 -5.32 -1.95
N GLY A 167 11.98 -4.20 -1.97
CA GLY A 167 10.57 -4.17 -2.36
C GLY A 167 10.30 -4.63 -3.79
N ALA A 168 10.90 -3.96 -4.76
CA ALA A 168 10.76 -4.30 -6.18
C ALA A 168 11.34 -5.69 -6.53
N PRO A 169 12.54 -6.07 -6.06
CA PRO A 169 13.07 -7.43 -6.25
C PRO A 169 12.15 -8.52 -5.69
N TRP A 170 11.62 -8.34 -4.49
CA TRP A 170 10.69 -9.29 -3.88
C TRP A 170 9.42 -9.47 -4.71
N PHE A 171 8.82 -8.35 -5.15
CA PHE A 171 7.62 -8.39 -5.97
C PHE A 171 7.86 -9.09 -7.31
N SER A 172 8.99 -8.80 -7.96
CA SER A 172 9.42 -9.44 -9.21
C SER A 172 9.67 -10.94 -9.02
N TRP A 173 10.27 -11.33 -7.88
CA TRP A 173 10.48 -12.74 -7.52
C TRP A 173 9.14 -13.48 -7.40
N MET A 174 8.19 -12.93 -6.65
CA MET A 174 6.84 -13.51 -6.51
C MET A 174 6.08 -13.54 -7.84
N ALA A 175 6.19 -12.50 -8.66
CA ALA A 175 5.54 -12.45 -9.97
C ALA A 175 6.06 -13.53 -10.93
N THR A 176 7.29 -13.99 -10.75
CA THR A 176 7.85 -15.10 -11.52
C THR A 176 7.32 -16.46 -11.08
N LEU A 177 7.17 -16.67 -9.76
CA LEU A 177 6.74 -17.94 -9.20
C LEU A 177 5.23 -18.17 -9.33
N VAL A 178 4.44 -17.11 -9.36
CA VAL A 178 2.97 -17.21 -9.41
C VAL A 178 2.48 -17.22 -10.86
N PRO A 179 1.83 -18.30 -11.34
CA PRO A 179 1.24 -18.34 -12.68
C PRO A 179 0.29 -17.16 -12.91
N ARG A 180 0.32 -16.55 -14.09
CA ARG A 180 -0.47 -15.35 -14.44
C ARG A 180 -1.95 -15.47 -14.07
N ARG A 181 -2.56 -16.64 -14.35
CA ARG A 181 -3.99 -16.92 -14.04
C ARG A 181 -4.30 -16.94 -12.54
N LEU A 182 -3.33 -17.23 -11.67
CA LEU A 182 -3.52 -17.36 -10.23
C LEU A 182 -3.02 -16.13 -9.44
N ARG A 183 -2.39 -15.14 -10.08
CA ARG A 183 -1.81 -13.98 -9.42
C ARG A 183 -2.82 -13.23 -8.57
N GLY A 184 -3.97 -12.86 -9.14
CA GLY A 184 -5.02 -12.14 -8.42
C GLY A 184 -5.51 -12.92 -7.20
N ARG A 185 -5.80 -14.21 -7.36
CA ARG A 185 -6.25 -15.07 -6.27
C ARG A 185 -5.21 -15.23 -5.17
N TYR A 186 -3.94 -15.42 -5.55
CA TYR A 186 -2.85 -15.58 -4.59
C TYR A 186 -2.56 -14.29 -3.82
N PHE A 187 -2.37 -13.16 -4.53
CA PHE A 187 -2.11 -11.88 -3.85
C PHE A 187 -3.33 -11.42 -3.04
N GLY A 188 -4.55 -11.71 -3.51
CA GLY A 188 -5.76 -11.48 -2.74
C GLY A 188 -5.74 -12.26 -1.40
N LEU A 189 -5.46 -13.56 -1.42
CA LEU A 189 -5.37 -14.39 -0.22
C LEU A 189 -4.25 -13.91 0.72
N ARG A 190 -3.06 -13.63 0.18
CA ARG A 190 -1.92 -13.14 0.95
C ARG A 190 -2.21 -11.79 1.62
N ASN A 191 -2.81 -10.85 0.88
CA ASN A 191 -3.19 -9.55 1.43
C ASN A 191 -4.32 -9.68 2.47
N SER A 192 -5.27 -10.58 2.25
CA SER A 192 -6.31 -10.88 3.26
C SER A 192 -5.70 -11.44 4.55
N ALA A 193 -4.73 -12.35 4.45
CA ALA A 193 -4.01 -12.88 5.62
C ALA A 193 -3.25 -11.78 6.35
N ALA A 194 -2.55 -10.89 5.62
CA ALA A 194 -1.86 -9.74 6.19
C ALA A 194 -2.84 -8.77 6.88
N ASN A 195 -3.96 -8.45 6.25
CA ASN A 195 -4.99 -7.57 6.83
C ASN A 195 -5.65 -8.18 8.07
N LEU A 196 -5.90 -9.49 8.08
CA LEU A 196 -6.39 -10.20 9.27
C LEU A 196 -5.34 -10.16 10.39
N THR A 197 -4.07 -10.34 10.06
CA THR A 197 -2.98 -10.20 11.02
C THR A 197 -2.93 -8.79 11.59
N ASN A 198 -3.07 -7.76 10.74
CA ASN A 198 -3.11 -6.36 11.16
C ASN A 198 -4.27 -6.11 12.14
N LEU A 199 -5.47 -6.59 11.79
CA LEU A 199 -6.67 -6.47 12.62
C LEU A 199 -6.50 -7.04 14.03
N ILE A 200 -5.72 -8.12 14.18
CA ILE A 200 -5.53 -8.82 15.45
C ILE A 200 -4.27 -8.32 16.19
N SER A 201 -3.14 -8.23 15.48
CA SER A 201 -1.84 -7.96 16.13
C SER A 201 -1.72 -6.53 16.62
N MET A 202 -2.38 -5.57 15.96
CA MET A 202 -2.27 -4.16 16.33
C MET A 202 -2.95 -3.87 17.68
N PRO A 203 -4.21 -4.27 17.94
CA PRO A 203 -4.82 -4.12 19.27
C PRO A 203 -4.11 -4.92 20.36
N LEU A 204 -3.63 -6.14 20.05
CA LEU A 204 -2.89 -6.95 21.00
C LEU A 204 -1.58 -6.26 21.43
N ALA A 205 -0.84 -5.69 20.46
CA ALA A 205 0.37 -4.94 20.76
C ALA A 205 0.07 -3.67 21.56
N GLY A 206 -0.98 -2.92 21.21
CA GLY A 206 -1.45 -1.76 21.96
C GLY A 206 -1.83 -2.11 23.39
N TRP A 207 -2.58 -3.19 23.58
CA TRP A 207 -2.95 -3.69 24.90
C TRP A 207 -1.72 -4.10 25.73
N LEU A 208 -0.78 -4.83 25.12
CA LEU A 208 0.48 -5.23 25.75
C LEU A 208 1.26 -4.02 26.26
N ILE A 209 1.39 -2.98 25.43
CA ILE A 209 2.11 -1.75 25.75
C ILE A 209 1.42 -0.99 26.89
N ALA A 210 0.08 -0.87 26.83
CA ALA A 210 -0.70 -0.13 27.82
C ALA A 210 -0.69 -0.77 29.21
N HIS A 211 -0.68 -2.12 29.28
CA HIS A 211 -0.80 -2.87 30.56
C HIS A 211 0.54 -3.44 31.05
N TRP A 212 1.66 -3.02 30.47
CA TRP A 212 2.97 -3.49 30.92
C TRP A 212 3.31 -2.94 32.31
N GLN A 213 3.68 -3.81 33.26
CA GLN A 213 3.93 -3.44 34.65
C GLN A 213 5.04 -2.39 34.83
N GLY A 214 6.02 -2.37 33.91
CA GLY A 214 7.13 -1.41 33.93
C GLY A 214 6.85 -0.08 33.22
N GLY A 215 5.59 0.18 32.85
CA GLY A 215 5.17 1.35 32.10
C GLY A 215 5.25 1.16 30.57
N SER A 216 4.61 2.05 29.86
CA SER A 216 4.39 1.89 28.40
C SER A 216 5.69 1.99 27.58
N ILE A 217 6.72 2.73 28.01
CA ILE A 217 8.02 2.77 27.34
C ILE A 217 8.69 1.39 27.38
N GLN A 218 8.68 0.72 28.54
CA GLN A 218 9.23 -0.64 28.66
C GLN A 218 8.35 -1.65 27.92
N GLY A 219 7.03 -1.51 27.97
CA GLY A 219 6.08 -2.31 27.21
C GLY A 219 6.34 -2.23 25.70
N PHE A 220 6.65 -1.04 25.19
CA PHE A 220 7.06 -0.85 23.82
C PHE A 220 8.40 -1.57 23.51
N GLY A 221 9.36 -1.52 24.42
CA GLY A 221 10.63 -2.27 24.30
C GLY A 221 10.41 -3.78 24.13
N VAL A 222 9.51 -4.37 24.92
CA VAL A 222 9.11 -5.78 24.81
C VAL A 222 8.40 -6.05 23.49
N ALA A 223 7.45 -5.20 23.10
CA ALA A 223 6.78 -5.30 21.81
C ALA A 223 7.78 -5.23 20.65
N LEU A 224 8.80 -4.36 20.71
CA LEU A 224 9.89 -4.28 19.72
C LEU A 224 10.64 -5.60 19.58
N VAL A 225 10.99 -6.24 20.69
CA VAL A 225 11.67 -7.56 20.66
C VAL A 225 10.77 -8.58 19.95
N ILE A 226 9.50 -8.67 20.34
CA ILE A 226 8.52 -9.58 19.71
C ILE A 226 8.37 -9.26 18.21
N GLY A 227 8.21 -8.00 17.85
CA GLY A 227 8.09 -7.56 16.46
C GLY A 227 9.33 -7.86 15.63
N THR A 228 10.51 -7.58 16.17
CA THR A 228 11.79 -7.86 15.49
C THR A 228 12.01 -9.37 15.29
N LEU A 229 11.68 -10.18 16.30
CA LEU A 229 11.71 -11.64 16.16
C LEU A 229 10.73 -12.13 15.10
N ALA A 230 9.48 -11.61 15.08
CA ALA A 230 8.52 -11.90 14.03
C ALA A 230 9.08 -11.51 12.64
N GLY A 231 9.74 -10.34 12.54
CA GLY A 231 10.44 -9.92 11.35
C GLY A 231 11.52 -10.90 10.89
N LEU A 232 12.34 -11.43 11.81
CA LEU A 232 13.37 -12.43 11.49
C LEU A 232 12.75 -13.79 11.12
N ILE A 233 11.68 -14.21 11.81
CA ILE A 233 10.91 -15.41 11.47
C ILE A 233 10.33 -15.29 10.06
N SER A 234 9.89 -14.11 9.66
CA SER A 234 9.43 -13.86 8.29
C SER A 234 10.55 -14.17 7.28
N LEU A 235 11.79 -13.76 7.53
CA LEU A 235 12.93 -14.10 6.67
C LEU A 235 13.22 -15.61 6.65
N TRP A 236 13.02 -16.29 7.77
CA TRP A 236 13.18 -17.75 7.81
C TRP A 236 12.16 -18.45 6.89
N PHE A 237 10.91 -17.94 6.80
CA PHE A 237 9.93 -18.45 5.85
C PHE A 237 10.33 -18.25 4.39
N GLN A 238 11.18 -17.29 4.06
CA GLN A 238 11.68 -17.10 2.69
C GLN A 238 12.56 -18.27 2.23
N ASN A 239 13.17 -19.05 3.14
CA ASN A 239 13.93 -20.25 2.78
C ASN A 239 13.06 -21.36 2.14
N PHE A 240 11.74 -21.33 2.34
CA PHE A 240 10.81 -22.25 1.69
C PHE A 240 10.36 -21.79 0.29
N ILE A 241 10.84 -20.63 -0.16
CA ILE A 241 10.51 -20.06 -1.46
C ILE A 241 11.60 -20.43 -2.45
N VAL A 242 11.21 -21.05 -3.57
CA VAL A 242 12.14 -21.40 -4.64
C VAL A 242 12.86 -20.16 -5.14
N ASP A 243 14.19 -20.20 -5.17
CA ASP A 243 15.01 -19.09 -5.64
C ASP A 243 14.93 -18.94 -7.17
N VAL A 244 15.15 -17.72 -7.63
CA VAL A 244 15.12 -17.36 -9.06
C VAL A 244 16.37 -16.54 -9.39
N ASN A 245 17.11 -16.99 -10.40
CA ASN A 245 18.24 -16.25 -10.94
C ASN A 245 17.78 -15.17 -11.92
N PRO A 246 17.92 -13.87 -11.58
CA PRO A 246 17.48 -12.77 -12.44
C PRO A 246 18.29 -12.64 -13.73
N GLN A 247 19.56 -13.02 -13.73
CA GLN A 247 20.45 -12.93 -14.91
C GLN A 247 19.98 -13.83 -16.04
N ILE A 248 19.52 -15.07 -15.73
CA ILE A 248 18.96 -15.98 -16.73
C ILE A 248 17.70 -15.38 -17.36
N GLN A 249 16.86 -14.75 -16.57
CA GLN A 249 15.64 -14.09 -17.06
C GLN A 249 15.95 -12.88 -17.94
N HIS A 250 16.97 -12.11 -17.62
CA HIS A 250 17.41 -10.98 -18.43
C HIS A 250 17.91 -11.45 -19.80
N THR A 251 18.72 -12.49 -19.86
CA THR A 251 19.22 -13.09 -21.11
C THR A 251 18.08 -13.54 -22.02
N ILE A 252 17.11 -14.29 -21.49
CA ILE A 252 15.93 -14.75 -22.25
C ILE A 252 15.10 -13.55 -22.77
N LYS A 253 14.94 -12.51 -21.97
CA LYS A 253 14.19 -11.30 -22.36
C LYS A 253 14.92 -10.49 -23.44
N VAL A 254 16.24 -10.36 -23.34
CA VAL A 254 17.08 -9.68 -24.34
C VAL A 254 17.06 -10.45 -25.66
N GLU A 255 17.20 -11.79 -25.67
CA GLU A 255 17.09 -12.60 -26.87
C GLU A 255 15.71 -12.50 -27.53
N ALA A 256 14.63 -12.41 -26.74
CA ALA A 256 13.28 -12.20 -27.25
C ALA A 256 13.13 -10.79 -27.88
N LEU A 257 13.71 -9.76 -27.28
CA LEU A 257 13.70 -8.38 -27.79
C LEU A 257 14.54 -8.21 -29.05
N VAL A 258 15.71 -8.87 -29.13
CA VAL A 258 16.58 -8.83 -30.31
C VAL A 258 15.93 -9.51 -31.52
N LYS A 259 15.06 -10.50 -31.31
CA LYS A 259 14.27 -11.11 -32.37
C LYS A 259 13.11 -10.22 -32.88
N ASP A 260 12.69 -9.22 -32.12
CA ASP A 260 11.51 -8.37 -32.42
C ASP A 260 11.91 -6.94 -32.87
N THR A 261 13.21 -6.64 -32.99
CA THR A 261 13.68 -5.35 -33.51
C THR A 261 13.68 -5.35 -35.03
N SER A 262 12.51 -5.08 -35.63
CA SER A 262 12.45 -4.27 -36.85
C SER A 262 12.78 -2.82 -36.46
N PRO A 263 13.69 -2.13 -37.18
CA PRO A 263 14.03 -0.74 -36.84
C PRO A 263 12.83 0.13 -37.16
N ASP A 264 12.20 0.66 -36.10
CA ASP A 264 11.31 1.80 -36.25
C ASP A 264 12.13 3.01 -36.67
N PRO A 265 11.73 3.74 -37.71
CA PRO A 265 12.49 4.88 -38.19
C PRO A 265 12.52 5.96 -37.12
N LEU A 266 13.73 6.33 -36.68
CA LEU A 266 14.04 7.52 -35.92
C LEU A 266 13.37 8.74 -36.55
N GLY A 267 12.49 9.39 -35.84
CA GLY A 267 12.13 10.75 -36.16
C GLY A 267 10.64 11.09 -36.12
N SER A 268 10.12 11.40 -34.95
CA SER A 268 9.03 12.37 -34.87
C SER A 268 9.04 13.11 -33.53
N GLU A 269 9.51 14.34 -33.62
CA GLU A 269 9.03 15.55 -32.97
C GLU A 269 8.70 15.51 -31.46
N HIS A 270 9.56 16.18 -30.69
CA HIS A 270 9.40 16.45 -29.26
C HIS A 270 8.08 17.19 -28.89
N SER A 271 7.40 17.81 -29.85
CA SER A 271 6.09 18.47 -29.66
C SER A 271 4.90 17.50 -29.52
N GLY A 272 5.03 16.28 -30.05
CA GLY A 272 3.99 15.25 -29.98
C GLY A 272 3.88 14.54 -28.63
N TRP A 273 4.99 14.42 -27.87
CA TRP A 273 5.01 13.63 -26.63
C TRP A 273 4.09 14.18 -25.54
N LEU A 274 4.09 15.48 -25.30
CA LEU A 274 3.24 16.13 -24.30
C LEU A 274 1.75 15.99 -24.64
N ALA A 275 1.40 16.16 -25.91
CA ALA A 275 0.01 16.02 -26.36
C ALA A 275 -0.50 14.57 -26.28
N GLN A 276 0.35 13.61 -26.64
CA GLN A 276 0.04 12.17 -26.56
C GLN A 276 -0.08 11.68 -25.12
N ASN A 277 0.66 12.30 -24.16
CA ASN A 277 0.66 11.94 -22.75
C ASN A 277 -0.16 12.89 -21.87
N ALA A 278 -0.95 13.79 -22.44
CA ALA A 278 -1.73 14.78 -21.69
C ALA A 278 -2.61 14.16 -20.60
N ASN A 279 -3.26 13.04 -20.89
CA ASN A 279 -4.12 12.32 -19.93
C ASN A 279 -3.31 11.78 -18.74
N PHE A 280 -2.12 11.24 -19.00
CA PHE A 280 -1.21 10.78 -17.95
C PHE A 280 -0.65 11.93 -17.12
N LEU A 281 -0.29 13.06 -17.74
CA LEU A 281 0.17 14.25 -17.02
C LEU A 281 -0.92 14.84 -16.11
N GLN A 282 -2.16 14.86 -16.56
CA GLN A 282 -3.30 15.25 -15.75
C GLN A 282 -3.51 14.29 -14.57
N PHE A 283 -3.34 12.98 -14.80
CA PHE A 283 -3.35 11.99 -13.72
C PHE A 283 -2.20 12.23 -12.72
N LEU A 284 -0.99 12.50 -13.18
CA LEU A 284 0.14 12.79 -12.29
C LEU A 284 -0.09 14.05 -11.45
N LEU A 285 -0.67 15.10 -12.05
CA LEU A 285 -1.02 16.32 -11.33
C LEU A 285 -2.07 16.05 -10.24
N TYR A 286 -3.14 15.32 -10.58
CA TYR A 286 -4.12 14.85 -9.60
C TYR A 286 -3.44 14.06 -8.49
N PHE A 287 -2.63 13.07 -8.87
CA PHE A 287 -2.03 12.13 -7.91
C PHE A 287 -1.03 12.81 -6.98
N ALA A 288 -0.20 13.72 -7.51
CA ALA A 288 0.73 14.53 -6.72
C ALA A 288 0.02 15.41 -5.69
N THR A 289 -0.96 16.20 -6.15
CA THR A 289 -1.71 17.11 -5.28
C THR A 289 -2.56 16.35 -4.26
N TRP A 290 -3.14 15.22 -4.66
CA TRP A 290 -3.90 14.34 -3.77
C TRP A 290 -3.02 13.72 -2.68
N MET A 291 -1.86 13.15 -3.06
CA MET A 291 -0.93 12.54 -2.10
C MET A 291 -0.35 13.57 -1.12
N PHE A 292 -0.06 14.77 -1.60
CA PHE A 292 0.34 15.89 -0.72
C PHE A 292 -0.76 16.24 0.28
N ALA A 293 -1.99 16.50 -0.21
CA ALA A 293 -3.11 16.92 0.62
C ALA A 293 -3.55 15.83 1.62
N LEU A 294 -3.50 14.56 1.20
CA LEU A 294 -3.83 13.43 2.06
C LEU A 294 -2.82 13.30 3.21
N ASN A 295 -1.53 13.29 2.87
CA ASN A 295 -0.45 13.09 3.85
C ASN A 295 -0.20 14.34 4.72
N LEU A 296 -0.71 15.51 4.35
CA LEU A 296 -0.65 16.71 5.18
C LEU A 296 -1.30 16.48 6.55
N SER A 297 -2.37 15.70 6.64
CA SER A 297 -3.09 15.45 7.90
C SER A 297 -3.05 13.98 8.37
N ALA A 298 -2.78 13.02 7.51
CA ALA A 298 -2.94 11.60 7.84
C ALA A 298 -2.17 11.13 9.10
N PRO A 299 -0.88 11.46 9.31
CA PRO A 299 -0.16 11.05 10.51
C PRO A 299 -0.68 11.71 11.78
N PHE A 300 -1.28 12.90 11.65
CA PHE A 300 -1.66 13.76 12.76
C PHE A 300 -3.03 13.41 13.35
N PHE A 301 -3.81 12.52 12.71
CA PHE A 301 -5.01 11.96 13.32
C PHE A 301 -4.67 11.10 14.54
N ASN A 302 -3.65 10.23 14.42
CA ASN A 302 -3.18 9.45 15.56
C ASN A 302 -2.53 10.34 16.65
N LEU A 303 -1.79 11.37 16.23
CA LEU A 303 -1.26 12.38 17.16
C LEU A 303 -2.38 13.04 17.95
N TYR A 304 -3.45 13.46 17.27
CA TYR A 304 -4.60 14.12 17.90
C TYR A 304 -5.31 13.21 18.92
N LEU A 305 -5.48 11.90 18.60
CA LEU A 305 -6.08 10.92 19.52
C LEU A 305 -5.24 10.76 20.80
N LEU A 306 -3.91 10.66 20.64
CA LEU A 306 -3.00 10.31 21.73
C LEU A 306 -2.60 11.53 22.58
N ASP A 307 -2.31 12.66 21.93
CA ASP A 307 -1.75 13.86 22.60
C ASP A 307 -2.85 14.85 23.00
N ASN A 308 -3.80 15.15 22.13
CA ASN A 308 -4.86 16.14 22.41
C ASN A 308 -6.03 15.54 23.19
N LEU A 309 -6.47 14.34 22.84
CA LEU A 309 -7.59 13.67 23.51
C LEU A 309 -7.12 12.77 24.65
N HIS A 310 -5.81 12.54 24.80
CA HIS A 310 -5.20 11.67 25.83
C HIS A 310 -5.84 10.27 25.88
N LEU A 311 -6.23 9.74 24.71
CA LEU A 311 -6.81 8.41 24.63
C LEU A 311 -5.73 7.34 24.83
N ASP A 312 -6.11 6.23 25.44
CA ASP A 312 -5.24 5.09 25.62
C ASP A 312 -4.83 4.48 24.27
N ILE A 313 -3.58 4.01 24.21
CA ILE A 313 -3.04 3.40 22.98
C ILE A 313 -3.84 2.17 22.55
N SER A 314 -4.49 1.44 23.46
CA SER A 314 -5.34 0.30 23.15
C SER A 314 -6.56 0.75 22.33
N LEU A 315 -7.18 1.88 22.68
CA LEU A 315 -8.29 2.48 21.94
C LEU A 315 -7.85 2.99 20.57
N ALA A 316 -6.72 3.68 20.50
CA ALA A 316 -6.19 4.19 19.23
C ALA A 316 -5.88 3.04 18.26
N THR A 317 -5.28 1.94 18.73
CA THR A 317 -5.02 0.74 17.92
C THR A 317 -6.30 0.02 17.52
N PHE A 318 -7.31 -0.03 18.40
CA PHE A 318 -8.62 -0.57 18.08
C PHE A 318 -9.29 0.21 16.94
N TYR A 319 -9.28 1.55 16.97
CA TYR A 319 -9.83 2.36 15.89
C TYR A 319 -9.08 2.18 14.56
N ASN A 320 -7.74 2.11 14.59
CA ASN A 320 -6.98 1.79 13.38
C ASN A 320 -7.34 0.40 12.82
N SER A 321 -7.63 -0.57 13.68
CA SER A 321 -8.12 -1.90 13.28
C SER A 321 -9.50 -1.85 12.66
N LEU A 322 -10.42 -1.01 13.17
CA LEU A 322 -11.73 -0.78 12.53
C LEU A 322 -11.55 -0.21 11.11
N THR A 323 -10.62 0.73 10.94
CA THR A 323 -10.29 1.29 9.62
C THR A 323 -9.81 0.19 8.67
N ALA A 324 -8.88 -0.67 9.11
CA ALA A 324 -8.37 -1.78 8.30
C ALA A 324 -9.46 -2.81 7.98
N GLY A 325 -10.32 -3.14 8.93
CA GLY A 325 -11.46 -4.05 8.73
C GLY A 325 -12.48 -3.50 7.73
N ALA A 326 -12.84 -2.23 7.84
CA ALA A 326 -13.73 -1.55 6.90
C ALA A 326 -13.13 -1.50 5.49
N ASN A 327 -11.83 -1.19 5.37
CA ASN A 327 -11.12 -1.20 4.10
C ASN A 327 -11.21 -2.58 3.42
N LEU A 328 -10.91 -3.65 4.16
CA LEU A 328 -10.96 -5.02 3.64
C LEU A 328 -12.34 -5.40 3.08
N VAL A 329 -13.40 -5.12 3.81
CA VAL A 329 -14.78 -5.45 3.40
C VAL A 329 -15.20 -4.60 2.20
N MET A 330 -14.92 -3.31 2.25
CA MET A 330 -15.37 -2.37 1.24
C MET A 330 -14.60 -2.48 -0.08
N LEU A 331 -13.38 -3.00 -0.07
CA LEU A 331 -12.59 -3.24 -1.28
C LEU A 331 -13.32 -4.13 -2.29
N ILE A 332 -14.03 -5.15 -1.79
CA ILE A 332 -14.83 -6.07 -2.63
C ILE A 332 -16.04 -5.34 -3.23
N LEU A 333 -16.71 -4.50 -2.44
CA LEU A 333 -17.90 -3.76 -2.90
C LEU A 333 -17.51 -2.69 -3.93
N TRP A 334 -16.44 -1.94 -3.65
CA TRP A 334 -15.92 -0.93 -4.57
C TRP A 334 -15.39 -1.52 -5.87
N GLY A 335 -14.77 -2.71 -5.83
CA GLY A 335 -14.34 -3.41 -7.03
C GLY A 335 -15.50 -3.70 -7.97
N ARG A 336 -16.60 -4.27 -7.44
CA ARG A 336 -17.81 -4.55 -8.24
C ARG A 336 -18.47 -3.27 -8.77
N LEU A 337 -18.42 -2.20 -8.00
CA LEU A 337 -19.00 -0.93 -8.42
C LEU A 337 -18.14 -0.25 -9.50
N ALA A 338 -16.81 -0.28 -9.36
CA ALA A 338 -15.87 0.25 -10.34
C ALA A 338 -15.98 -0.43 -11.71
N ASP A 339 -16.23 -1.76 -11.72
CA ASP A 339 -16.46 -2.50 -12.95
C ASP A 339 -17.75 -2.05 -13.69
N ARG A 340 -18.75 -1.54 -12.94
CA ARG A 340 -20.05 -1.14 -13.50
C ARG A 340 -20.08 0.32 -13.98
N ILE A 341 -19.49 1.23 -13.19
CA ILE A 341 -19.67 2.69 -13.42
C ILE A 341 -18.37 3.40 -13.79
N GLY A 342 -17.23 2.71 -13.72
CA GLY A 342 -15.90 3.27 -13.95
C GLY A 342 -15.25 3.81 -12.68
N ASN A 343 -13.95 4.06 -12.76
CA ASN A 343 -13.14 4.46 -11.59
C ASN A 343 -13.24 5.97 -11.30
N ARG A 344 -13.21 6.79 -12.34
CA ARG A 344 -13.25 8.26 -12.22
C ARG A 344 -14.48 8.78 -11.47
N PRO A 345 -15.73 8.34 -11.76
CA PRO A 345 -16.90 8.79 -11.02
C PRO A 345 -16.83 8.44 -9.53
N ILE A 346 -16.31 7.26 -9.18
CA ILE A 346 -16.12 6.84 -7.78
C ILE A 346 -15.09 7.75 -7.10
N LEU A 347 -13.94 8.01 -7.76
CA LEU A 347 -12.91 8.89 -7.24
C LEU A 347 -13.43 10.30 -6.96
N LEU A 348 -14.29 10.85 -7.83
CA LEU A 348 -14.89 12.16 -7.63
C LEU A 348 -15.86 12.16 -6.45
N THR A 349 -16.79 11.21 -6.38
CA THR A 349 -17.82 11.18 -5.31
C THR A 349 -17.22 10.82 -3.95
N VAL A 350 -16.42 9.76 -3.88
CA VAL A 350 -15.77 9.33 -2.64
C VAL A 350 -14.63 10.30 -2.28
N GLY A 351 -13.95 10.89 -3.26
CA GLY A 351 -12.93 11.91 -3.03
C GLY A 351 -13.46 13.13 -2.28
N VAL A 352 -14.68 13.61 -2.62
CA VAL A 352 -15.35 14.65 -1.85
C VAL A 352 -15.63 14.22 -0.41
N LEU A 353 -16.08 12.97 -0.21
CA LEU A 353 -16.27 12.43 1.14
C LEU A 353 -14.95 12.37 1.93
N VAL A 354 -13.87 11.88 1.30
CA VAL A 354 -12.53 11.84 1.92
C VAL A 354 -11.99 13.25 2.18
N ALA A 355 -12.31 14.23 1.35
CA ALA A 355 -11.95 15.63 1.59
C ALA A 355 -12.71 16.23 2.79
N ALA A 356 -13.94 15.79 3.03
CA ALA A 356 -14.72 16.22 4.21
C ALA A 356 -14.27 15.54 5.51
N MET A 357 -13.62 14.36 5.46
CA MET A 357 -13.22 13.60 6.66
C MET A 357 -12.42 14.43 7.67
N PRO A 358 -11.38 15.20 7.31
CA PRO A 358 -10.64 15.99 8.28
C PRO A 358 -11.52 17.04 9.00
N LEU A 359 -12.59 17.56 8.36
CA LEU A 359 -13.52 18.47 9.00
C LEU A 359 -14.36 17.79 10.08
N LEU A 360 -14.69 16.50 9.90
CA LEU A 360 -15.41 15.72 10.90
C LEU A 360 -14.59 15.51 12.17
N TRP A 361 -13.26 15.59 12.08
CA TRP A 361 -12.36 15.56 13.23
C TRP A 361 -12.43 16.83 14.08
N LEU A 362 -12.88 17.97 13.54
CA LEU A 362 -13.07 19.21 14.29
C LEU A 362 -14.17 19.09 15.35
N GLY A 363 -15.13 18.18 15.14
CA GLY A 363 -16.21 17.88 16.08
C GLY A 363 -15.87 16.81 17.12
N VAL A 364 -14.66 16.24 17.09
CA VAL A 364 -14.24 15.20 18.03
C VAL A 364 -13.89 15.81 19.38
N THR A 365 -14.47 15.28 20.45
CA THR A 365 -14.26 15.69 21.83
C THR A 365 -13.96 14.49 22.71
N ASN A 366 -13.51 14.72 23.95
CA ASN A 366 -13.25 13.65 24.93
C ASN A 366 -14.53 13.20 25.67
N SER A 367 -15.70 13.34 25.05
CA SER A 367 -16.97 12.85 25.59
C SER A 367 -17.19 11.36 25.27
N ASP A 368 -17.92 10.63 26.13
CA ASP A 368 -18.22 9.22 25.92
C ASP A 368 -18.91 8.96 24.56
N ARG A 369 -19.78 9.87 24.12
CA ARG A 369 -20.44 9.79 22.82
C ARG A 369 -19.42 9.93 21.67
N SER A 370 -18.45 10.79 21.82
CA SER A 370 -17.41 10.96 20.82
C SER A 370 -16.50 9.72 20.75
N VAL A 371 -16.09 9.22 21.91
CA VAL A 371 -15.18 8.06 22.02
C VAL A 371 -15.87 6.77 21.57
N TRP A 372 -17.10 6.49 22.00
CA TRP A 372 -17.73 5.19 21.75
C TRP A 372 -18.63 5.13 20.52
N LEU A 373 -19.04 6.27 19.95
CA LEU A 373 -19.91 6.29 18.77
C LEU A 373 -19.26 7.03 17.60
N TRP A 374 -18.82 8.28 17.82
CA TRP A 374 -18.33 9.14 16.72
C TRP A 374 -17.01 8.65 16.12
N LEU A 375 -16.00 8.40 16.96
CA LEU A 375 -14.69 7.93 16.50
C LEU A 375 -14.76 6.57 15.80
N PRO A 376 -15.45 5.53 16.31
CA PRO A 376 -15.65 4.27 15.57
C PRO A 376 -16.29 4.46 14.21
N LEU A 377 -17.37 5.25 14.11
CA LEU A 377 -18.02 5.55 12.83
C LEU A 377 -17.10 6.27 11.86
N LEU A 378 -16.31 7.22 12.36
CA LEU A 378 -15.37 7.98 11.57
C LEU A 378 -14.26 7.09 11.01
N HIS A 379 -13.71 6.19 11.81
CA HIS A 379 -12.69 5.23 11.38
C HIS A 379 -13.25 4.19 10.38
N LEU A 380 -14.48 3.72 10.57
CA LEU A 380 -15.15 2.87 9.59
C LEU A 380 -15.35 3.61 8.25
N ALA A 381 -15.81 4.86 8.30
CA ALA A 381 -15.99 5.70 7.11
C ALA A 381 -14.65 5.99 6.41
N MET A 382 -13.59 6.27 7.17
CA MET A 382 -12.24 6.45 6.62
C MET A 382 -11.76 5.18 5.92
N GLY A 383 -11.84 4.02 6.55
CA GLY A 383 -11.42 2.75 5.97
C GLY A 383 -12.20 2.40 4.70
N ALA A 384 -13.52 2.55 4.75
CA ALA A 384 -14.39 2.32 3.62
C ALA A 384 -14.08 3.21 2.42
N SER A 385 -13.83 4.50 2.68
CA SER A 385 -13.55 5.49 1.64
C SER A 385 -12.14 5.33 1.07
N MET A 386 -11.14 5.02 1.90
CA MET A 386 -9.76 4.79 1.44
C MET A 386 -9.67 3.57 0.52
N ALA A 387 -10.45 2.50 0.79
CA ALA A 387 -10.53 1.35 -0.11
C ALA A 387 -10.95 1.75 -1.54
N ALA A 388 -11.90 2.67 -1.69
CA ALA A 388 -12.32 3.19 -2.99
C ALA A 388 -11.20 3.99 -3.67
N ILE A 389 -10.56 4.89 -2.92
CA ILE A 389 -9.48 5.73 -3.45
C ILE A 389 -8.31 4.88 -3.95
N ASP A 390 -7.84 3.93 -3.13
CA ASP A 390 -6.69 3.08 -3.45
C ASP A 390 -6.97 2.21 -4.69
N LEU A 391 -8.14 1.57 -4.72
CA LEU A 391 -8.54 0.71 -5.85
C LEU A 391 -8.71 1.51 -7.14
N CYS A 392 -9.52 2.59 -7.09
CA CYS A 392 -9.87 3.32 -8.29
C CYS A 392 -8.69 4.16 -8.81
N SER A 393 -7.81 4.68 -7.94
CA SER A 393 -6.58 5.38 -8.38
C SER A 393 -5.62 4.41 -9.08
N SER A 394 -5.44 3.21 -8.53
CA SER A 394 -4.62 2.17 -9.16
C SER A 394 -5.17 1.74 -10.51
N ASN A 395 -6.49 1.52 -10.61
CA ASN A 395 -7.15 1.16 -11.86
C ASN A 395 -7.08 2.29 -12.90
N LEU A 396 -7.28 3.55 -12.46
CA LEU A 396 -7.18 4.71 -13.35
C LEU A 396 -5.76 4.88 -13.86
N GLN A 397 -4.75 4.67 -13.02
CA GLN A 397 -3.34 4.69 -13.42
C GLN A 397 -3.06 3.65 -14.50
N ILE A 398 -3.60 2.42 -14.36
CA ILE A 398 -3.47 1.36 -15.38
C ILE A 398 -4.13 1.80 -16.68
N GLY A 399 -5.29 2.46 -16.62
CA GLY A 399 -6.06 2.87 -17.78
C GLY A 399 -5.44 4.02 -18.59
N VAL A 400 -4.70 4.93 -17.93
CA VAL A 400 -4.11 6.10 -18.62
C VAL A 400 -2.69 5.86 -19.14
N VAL A 401 -2.09 4.68 -18.84
CA VAL A 401 -0.70 4.33 -19.18
C VAL A 401 -0.65 3.45 -20.43
N PRO A 402 0.21 3.76 -21.42
CA PRO A 402 0.45 2.90 -22.58
C PRO A 402 0.98 1.51 -22.16
N ILE A 403 0.43 0.44 -22.77
CA ILE A 403 0.74 -0.96 -22.40
C ILE A 403 2.24 -1.27 -22.52
N GLN A 404 2.93 -0.68 -23.49
CA GLN A 404 4.34 -0.94 -23.78
C GLN A 404 5.29 -0.39 -22.71
N GLN A 405 4.89 0.63 -21.96
CA GLN A 405 5.76 1.36 -21.02
C GLN A 405 5.23 1.39 -19.59
N GLN A 406 4.31 0.49 -19.23
CA GLN A 406 3.64 0.47 -17.93
C GLN A 406 4.60 0.52 -16.74
N SER A 407 5.71 -0.23 -16.79
CA SER A 407 6.69 -0.27 -15.70
C SER A 407 7.30 1.11 -15.40
N THR A 408 7.70 1.85 -16.45
CA THR A 408 8.28 3.20 -16.30
C THR A 408 7.26 4.19 -15.75
N TYR A 409 6.05 4.18 -16.28
CA TYR A 409 4.99 5.10 -15.84
C TYR A 409 4.51 4.81 -14.41
N PHE A 410 4.46 3.54 -13.99
CA PHE A 410 4.19 3.18 -12.60
C PHE A 410 5.32 3.63 -11.67
N GLY A 411 6.58 3.49 -12.11
CA GLY A 411 7.73 4.00 -11.36
C GLY A 411 7.68 5.52 -11.15
N ILE A 412 7.33 6.28 -12.19
CA ILE A 412 7.14 7.74 -12.11
C ILE A 412 6.00 8.07 -11.14
N GLY A 413 4.86 7.39 -11.23
CA GLY A 413 3.73 7.59 -10.33
C GLY A 413 4.10 7.32 -8.87
N ALA A 414 4.81 6.23 -8.59
CA ALA A 414 5.28 5.88 -7.25
C ALA A 414 6.27 6.91 -6.69
N ALA A 415 7.20 7.39 -7.51
CA ALA A 415 8.15 8.43 -7.11
C ALA A 415 7.44 9.75 -6.78
N ILE A 416 6.50 10.18 -7.62
CA ILE A 416 5.70 11.38 -7.38
C ILE A 416 4.86 11.24 -6.10
N ALA A 417 4.19 10.11 -5.90
CA ALA A 417 3.42 9.84 -4.69
C ALA A 417 4.30 9.89 -3.44
N GLY A 418 5.49 9.28 -3.49
CA GLY A 418 6.47 9.28 -2.41
C GLY A 418 6.94 10.68 -2.05
N VAL A 419 7.40 11.47 -3.03
CA VAL A 419 7.87 12.85 -2.83
C VAL A 419 6.75 13.75 -2.34
N SER A 420 5.60 13.74 -3.04
CA SER A 420 4.46 14.59 -2.67
C SER A 420 3.91 14.25 -1.30
N GLY A 421 3.81 12.95 -0.97
CA GLY A 421 3.38 12.50 0.35
C GLY A 421 4.36 12.90 1.44
N ALA A 422 5.66 12.75 1.23
CA ALA A 422 6.70 13.16 2.18
C ALA A 422 6.68 14.67 2.43
N LEU A 423 6.57 15.47 1.36
CA LEU A 423 6.40 16.91 1.47
C LEU A 423 5.11 17.26 2.25
N GLY A 424 4.03 16.52 2.01
CA GLY A 424 2.78 16.68 2.77
C GLY A 424 2.99 16.46 4.26
N THR A 425 3.59 15.34 4.69
CA THR A 425 3.81 15.04 6.11
C THR A 425 4.76 16.03 6.79
N LEU A 426 5.85 16.43 6.11
CA LEU A 426 6.80 17.42 6.63
C LEU A 426 6.13 18.78 6.81
N THR A 427 5.39 19.25 5.79
CA THR A 427 4.63 20.50 5.85
C THR A 427 3.58 20.44 6.95
N GLY A 428 2.87 19.31 7.08
CA GLY A 428 1.89 19.07 8.13
C GLY A 428 2.50 19.15 9.52
N GLY A 429 3.65 18.50 9.75
CA GLY A 429 4.37 18.55 11.01
C GLY A 429 4.88 19.95 11.40
N PHE A 430 5.28 20.73 10.40
CA PHE A 430 5.68 22.11 10.60
C PHE A 430 4.48 23.01 10.95
N LEU A 431 3.40 22.92 10.16
CA LEU A 431 2.19 23.74 10.39
C LEU A 431 1.46 23.38 11.69
N ALA A 432 1.47 22.11 12.09
CA ALA A 432 0.84 21.65 13.33
C ALA A 432 1.40 22.35 14.60
N GLN A 433 2.63 22.88 14.55
CA GLN A 433 3.24 23.59 15.66
C GLN A 433 2.74 25.04 15.78
N TRP A 434 2.13 25.61 14.75
CA TRP A 434 1.71 27.00 14.72
C TRP A 434 0.31 27.18 15.30
N GLN A 435 0.24 27.50 16.58
CA GLN A 435 -1.00 27.76 17.30
C GLN A 435 -1.82 28.92 16.67
N SER A 436 -1.13 29.91 16.08
CA SER A 436 -1.78 31.03 15.38
C SER A 436 -2.60 30.60 14.16
N LEU A 437 -2.30 29.45 13.56
CA LEU A 437 -3.05 28.84 12.46
C LEU A 437 -4.06 27.78 12.93
N GLY A 438 -4.34 27.70 14.24
CA GLY A 438 -5.25 26.72 14.82
C GLY A 438 -4.62 25.35 15.13
N GLY A 439 -3.27 25.22 15.06
CA GLY A 439 -2.57 23.98 15.37
C GLY A 439 -3.02 22.79 14.53
N LEU A 440 -3.27 21.64 15.16
CA LEU A 440 -3.75 20.43 14.46
C LEU A 440 -5.13 20.61 13.82
N LEU A 441 -6.04 21.33 14.45
CA LEU A 441 -7.38 21.55 13.89
C LEU A 441 -7.33 22.42 12.63
N GLY A 442 -6.49 23.47 12.64
CA GLY A 442 -6.25 24.30 11.45
C GLY A 442 -5.62 23.49 10.31
N LEU A 443 -4.68 22.58 10.64
CA LEU A 443 -4.09 21.65 9.69
C LEU A 443 -5.14 20.74 9.04
N PHE A 444 -6.11 20.23 9.83
CA PHE A 444 -7.19 19.39 9.31
C PHE A 444 -8.11 20.19 8.36
N ALA A 445 -8.46 21.43 8.70
CA ALA A 445 -9.24 22.29 7.82
C ALA A 445 -8.49 22.59 6.50
N LEU A 446 -7.20 22.92 6.58
CA LEU A 446 -6.38 23.15 5.39
C LEU A 446 -6.27 21.88 4.51
N SER A 447 -6.06 20.73 5.12
CA SER A 447 -6.01 19.45 4.40
C SER A 447 -7.33 19.17 3.65
N ALA A 448 -8.48 19.46 4.26
CA ALA A 448 -9.79 19.29 3.62
C ALA A 448 -9.91 20.17 2.35
N ILE A 449 -9.52 21.43 2.44
CA ILE A 449 -9.55 22.36 1.30
C ILE A 449 -8.62 21.86 0.18
N LEU A 450 -7.38 21.48 0.54
CA LEU A 450 -6.41 21.00 -0.44
C LEU A 450 -6.84 19.67 -1.10
N ARG A 451 -7.51 18.79 -0.38
CA ARG A 451 -8.10 17.56 -0.95
C ARG A 451 -9.19 17.87 -1.98
N LEU A 452 -10.06 18.87 -1.71
CA LEU A 452 -11.06 19.30 -2.67
C LEU A 452 -10.40 19.89 -3.92
N VAL A 453 -9.40 20.75 -3.76
CA VAL A 453 -8.64 21.31 -4.88
C VAL A 453 -7.94 20.22 -5.69
N ALA A 454 -7.40 19.19 -5.02
CA ALA A 454 -6.73 18.07 -5.67
C ALA A 454 -7.66 17.23 -6.56
N LEU A 455 -8.98 17.29 -6.38
CA LEU A 455 -9.94 16.62 -7.26
C LEU A 455 -10.17 17.35 -8.59
N LEU A 456 -9.80 18.63 -8.71
CA LEU A 456 -10.05 19.40 -9.92
C LEU A 456 -9.38 18.80 -11.18
N PRO A 457 -8.09 18.40 -11.16
CA PRO A 457 -7.47 17.78 -12.33
C PRO A 457 -8.17 16.50 -12.78
N LEU A 458 -8.79 15.76 -11.85
CA LEU A 458 -9.51 14.53 -12.15
C LEU A 458 -10.71 14.75 -13.10
N ILE A 459 -11.27 15.99 -13.15
CA ILE A 459 -12.39 16.34 -14.02
C ILE A 459 -11.98 16.26 -15.49
N TRP A 460 -10.73 16.52 -15.84
CA TRP A 460 -10.25 16.52 -17.22
C TRP A 460 -9.67 15.19 -17.69
N ILE A 461 -9.44 14.23 -16.77
CA ILE A 461 -8.93 12.90 -17.12
C ILE A 461 -9.99 12.14 -17.91
N ARG A 462 -9.61 11.57 -19.05
CA ARG A 462 -10.48 10.74 -19.87
C ARG A 462 -10.29 9.27 -19.50
N GLU A 463 -11.40 8.59 -19.24
CA GLU A 463 -11.45 7.16 -18.98
C GLU A 463 -12.42 6.52 -19.99
N ASP A 464 -11.97 5.56 -20.78
CA ASP A 464 -12.74 4.99 -21.91
C ASP A 464 -14.03 4.27 -21.47
N ARG A 465 -14.16 3.90 -20.20
CA ARG A 465 -15.32 3.19 -19.63
C ARG A 465 -16.14 4.02 -18.65
N SER A 466 -15.89 5.32 -18.52
CA SER A 466 -16.63 6.14 -17.55
C SER A 466 -18.05 6.45 -18.04
N HIS A 467 -19.05 6.09 -17.24
CA HIS A 467 -20.40 6.62 -17.39
C HIS A 467 -20.46 8.07 -16.88
N SER A 468 -21.33 8.90 -17.46
CA SER A 468 -21.45 10.30 -17.03
C SER A 468 -21.98 10.37 -15.58
N LEU A 469 -21.54 11.39 -14.82
CA LEU A 469 -22.06 11.68 -13.46
C LEU A 469 -23.61 11.74 -13.40
N HIS A 470 -24.23 12.16 -14.49
CA HIS A 470 -25.69 12.21 -14.62
C HIS A 470 -26.33 10.80 -14.65
N GLN A 471 -25.69 9.83 -15.27
CA GLN A 471 -26.13 8.42 -15.25
C GLN A 471 -25.92 7.79 -13.86
N LEU A 472 -24.90 8.22 -13.10
CA LEU A 472 -24.69 7.81 -11.72
C LEU A 472 -25.79 8.34 -10.80
N MET A 473 -26.11 9.63 -10.88
CA MET A 473 -27.19 10.20 -10.06
C MET A 473 -28.53 9.51 -10.33
N ARG A 474 -28.80 9.12 -11.58
CA ARG A 474 -29.99 8.32 -11.91
C ARG A 474 -29.94 6.87 -11.37
N ALA A 475 -28.75 6.28 -11.24
CA ALA A 475 -28.60 4.92 -10.70
C ALA A 475 -28.73 4.86 -9.17
N PHE A 476 -28.29 5.93 -8.47
CA PHE A 476 -28.41 6.04 -7.00
C PHE A 476 -29.73 6.63 -6.54
N TRP A 477 -30.40 7.42 -7.39
CA TRP A 477 -31.72 7.95 -7.14
C TRP A 477 -32.67 7.34 -8.17
N PRO A 478 -33.31 6.21 -7.90
CA PRO A 478 -34.41 5.76 -8.73
C PRO A 478 -35.49 6.84 -8.59
N VAL A 479 -35.53 7.74 -9.54
CA VAL A 479 -36.73 8.54 -9.76
C VAL A 479 -37.80 7.50 -9.96
N VAL A 480 -38.83 7.54 -9.09
CA VAL A 480 -40.08 6.86 -9.29
C VAL A 480 -40.68 7.47 -10.57
N GLU A 481 -40.20 7.01 -11.72
CA GLU A 481 -40.89 7.23 -12.99
C GLU A 481 -42.17 6.41 -12.87
N ALA A 482 -43.26 7.16 -12.78
CA ALA A 482 -44.60 6.64 -12.79
C ALA A 482 -44.70 5.56 -13.87
N SER A 483 -45.08 4.36 -13.41
CA SER A 483 -45.43 3.21 -14.23
C SER A 483 -46.25 3.66 -15.46
N PRO A 484 -45.96 3.16 -16.69
CA PRO A 484 -46.71 3.50 -17.90
C PRO A 484 -48.15 2.97 -17.92
N LEU A 485 -48.73 2.64 -16.76
CA LEU A 485 -50.10 2.16 -16.61
C LEU A 485 -51.18 3.25 -16.52
N VAL A 486 -50.78 4.55 -16.56
CA VAL A 486 -51.78 5.64 -16.47
C VAL A 486 -52.15 6.21 -17.86
N GLU A 487 -51.43 5.86 -18.93
CA GLU A 487 -51.70 6.41 -20.28
C GLU A 487 -52.70 5.55 -21.10
N SER A 488 -53.08 4.37 -20.62
CA SER A 488 -54.12 3.55 -21.26
C SER A 488 -55.53 3.79 -20.81
N ALA A 489 -55.76 4.72 -19.84
CA ALA A 489 -57.08 5.04 -19.30
C ALA A 489 -57.62 6.38 -19.87
N ARG A 490 -56.97 6.94 -20.90
CA ARG A 490 -57.42 8.18 -21.58
C ARG A 490 -57.55 8.02 -23.10
N LYS A 491 -57.91 6.85 -23.57
CA LYS A 491 -58.44 6.66 -24.92
C LYS A 491 -59.76 5.92 -24.85
#